data_7b7a70f86e6b145efbb84aa8136c6425
#
_entry.id   7b7a70f86e6b145efbb84aa8136c6425
#
_cell.length_a   1.000
_cell.length_b   1.000
_cell.length_c   1.000
_cell.angle_alpha   90.00
_cell.angle_beta   90.00
_cell.angle_gamma   90.00
#
_symmetry.space_group_name_H-M   'P 1'
#
loop_
_entity.id
_entity.type
_entity.pdbx_description
1 polymer ?
#
loop_
_entity_poly.entity_id
_entity_poly.type
_entity_poly.pdbx_seq_one_letter_code
_entity_poly.pdbx_strand_id
1 'polypeptide(L)'
;MRVDLRHVVSALALGSFLTGCVPAANEGVPAQTESGSLAVAPLPEYEGPASRPFAMGFTSWPADLTPEGVATAKKFADAHGDIISVMFIGGIPWPQALEGKPFSKDVQDALADRPSGEKKLFLSISPLDKDRKGLAPYWGEKDNQPLPDPWDKEALNSPRVKKAFLNFVLHSVKTMRPDYLAVGVESNVLLSRDIAKWRQLKELHRETYTAVKKTYPKLPVFFTTDVLHYKRLARDAKQSEQEKEVAELMRYSDLFAMSLYPYMSLETPRPVPANFLDFATRFKKPIAVSESGMTSRDVPLKTYGISLIGSEAEQKNFTELLLKTAARDKYEFVINFAGTDSDRLVARLRPPMDDLARIWAFTGMQTSNGRPKPALPVWDGFLKAKYVRR
;
A
#
# COMPACT_ATOMS: atom_id res chain seq x y z
N MET A 1 -6.54 18.43 19.33
CA MET A 1 -5.73 17.35 18.76
C MET A 1 -5.14 17.88 17.45
N ARG A 2 -3.84 18.20 17.42
CA ARG A 2 -3.18 18.66 16.17
C ARG A 2 -2.83 17.39 15.39
N VAL A 3 -3.54 17.13 14.31
CA VAL A 3 -3.16 16.08 13.35
C VAL A 3 -1.89 16.57 12.64
N ASP A 4 -0.78 15.84 12.78
CA ASP A 4 0.43 16.21 12.09
C ASP A 4 0.34 15.76 10.62
N LEU A 5 0.14 16.73 9.74
CA LEU A 5 -0.06 16.56 8.31
C LEU A 5 1.19 16.05 7.57
N ARG A 6 2.34 15.97 8.27
CA ARG A 6 3.64 15.63 7.66
C ARG A 6 3.75 14.17 7.26
N HIS A 7 3.09 13.26 7.97
CA HIS A 7 3.11 11.82 7.67
C HIS A 7 2.46 11.47 6.33
N VAL A 8 1.55 12.30 5.85
CA VAL A 8 0.84 12.08 4.59
C VAL A 8 1.74 12.36 3.37
N VAL A 9 2.63 13.36 3.46
CA VAL A 9 3.54 13.74 2.35
C VAL A 9 4.57 12.65 2.10
N SER A 10 4.96 11.94 3.13
CA SER A 10 6.01 10.92 3.08
C SER A 10 5.57 9.64 2.38
N ALA A 11 4.31 9.30 2.47
CA ALA A 11 3.75 8.13 1.80
C ALA A 11 3.61 8.31 0.27
N LEU A 12 3.66 9.54 -0.25
CA LEU A 12 3.60 9.85 -1.69
C LEU A 12 4.77 9.30 -2.51
N ALA A 13 5.72 8.67 -1.89
CA ALA A 13 6.96 8.25 -2.51
C ALA A 13 6.97 6.81 -3.05
N LEU A 14 5.83 6.17 -3.25
CA LEU A 14 5.70 4.79 -3.76
C LEU A 14 5.99 4.59 -5.27
N GLY A 15 6.46 5.62 -5.98
CA GLY A 15 6.50 5.60 -7.43
C GLY A 15 7.87 5.43 -8.08
N SER A 16 8.40 4.23 -8.17
CA SER A 16 9.62 3.94 -8.94
C SER A 16 9.39 3.05 -10.17
N PHE A 17 8.26 3.16 -10.84
CA PHE A 17 7.95 2.34 -12.02
C PHE A 17 8.47 2.88 -13.36
N LEU A 18 9.04 4.11 -13.40
CA LEU A 18 9.27 4.81 -14.67
C LEU A 18 10.65 5.45 -14.74
N THR A 19 11.70 4.65 -14.89
CA THR A 19 13.02 5.13 -15.34
C THR A 19 13.34 4.56 -16.70
N GLY A 20 13.22 5.36 -17.75
CA GLY A 20 13.70 5.01 -19.09
C GLY A 20 13.22 5.97 -20.17
N CYS A 21 14.14 6.83 -20.65
CA CYS A 21 14.18 7.62 -21.88
C CYS A 21 12.91 8.34 -22.36
N VAL A 22 12.98 9.64 -22.32
CA VAL A 22 12.05 10.61 -22.89
C VAL A 22 12.42 10.90 -24.34
N PRO A 23 11.47 10.96 -25.27
CA PRO A 23 11.48 11.95 -26.34
C PRO A 23 10.58 13.14 -26.01
N ALA A 24 10.98 14.32 -26.48
CA ALA A 24 10.45 15.61 -26.10
C ALA A 24 9.06 15.92 -26.69
N ALA A 25 8.28 16.62 -25.90
CA ALA A 25 7.28 17.66 -26.11
C ALA A 25 6.26 17.58 -27.26
N ASN A 26 4.99 17.79 -26.94
CA ASN A 26 4.21 18.89 -27.54
C ASN A 26 2.98 19.31 -26.69
N GLU A 27 2.52 20.50 -26.95
CA GLU A 27 1.75 21.42 -26.15
C GLU A 27 0.25 21.09 -25.94
N GLY A 28 -0.27 21.54 -24.79
CA GLY A 28 -1.54 22.27 -24.71
C GLY A 28 -2.86 21.49 -24.79
N VAL A 29 -3.41 21.10 -23.60
CA VAL A 29 -4.86 20.86 -23.46
C VAL A 29 -5.38 21.76 -22.31
N PRO A 30 -6.43 22.58 -22.53
CA PRO A 30 -6.96 23.49 -21.51
C PRO A 30 -7.72 22.73 -20.40
N ALA A 31 -7.58 23.22 -19.17
CA ALA A 31 -8.35 22.77 -18.02
C ALA A 31 -9.84 23.05 -18.22
N GLN A 32 -10.66 22.03 -18.19
CA GLN A 32 -12.11 22.18 -18.11
C GLN A 32 -12.51 22.53 -16.68
N THR A 33 -13.02 23.73 -16.49
CA THR A 33 -13.70 24.16 -15.27
C THR A 33 -15.12 23.57 -15.29
N GLU A 34 -15.36 22.57 -14.45
CA GLU A 34 -16.73 22.13 -14.17
C GLU A 34 -17.37 23.08 -13.15
N SER A 35 -18.22 23.98 -13.63
CA SER A 35 -19.17 24.73 -12.81
C SER A 35 -20.57 24.18 -13.06
N GLY A 36 -21.18 23.61 -12.06
CA GLY A 36 -22.58 23.19 -12.08
C GLY A 36 -22.83 22.03 -11.13
N SER A 37 -23.37 22.32 -9.94
CA SER A 37 -23.94 21.31 -9.05
C SER A 37 -25.22 20.77 -9.69
N LEU A 38 -25.09 19.81 -10.58
CA LEU A 38 -26.20 18.93 -10.95
C LEU A 38 -26.35 17.92 -9.81
N ALA A 39 -27.55 17.80 -9.27
CA ALA A 39 -27.90 16.73 -8.34
C ALA A 39 -27.58 15.39 -9.01
N VAL A 40 -26.51 14.74 -8.56
CA VAL A 40 -26.11 13.43 -9.09
C VAL A 40 -27.15 12.43 -8.65
N ALA A 41 -27.80 11.78 -9.60
CA ALA A 41 -28.74 10.69 -9.28
C ALA A 41 -28.03 9.62 -8.40
N PRO A 42 -28.72 9.07 -7.39
CA PRO A 42 -28.13 8.02 -6.56
C PRO A 42 -27.70 6.84 -7.42
N LEU A 43 -26.51 6.32 -7.13
CA LEU A 43 -26.01 5.14 -7.82
C LEU A 43 -26.89 3.92 -7.46
N PRO A 44 -27.15 2.99 -8.40
CA PRO A 44 -27.91 1.79 -8.12
C PRO A 44 -27.21 0.95 -7.04
N GLU A 45 -27.99 0.39 -6.14
CA GLU A 45 -27.47 -0.58 -5.18
C GLU A 45 -26.90 -1.81 -5.89
N TYR A 46 -25.85 -2.36 -5.32
CA TYR A 46 -25.27 -3.62 -5.79
C TYR A 46 -25.66 -4.74 -4.83
N GLU A 47 -26.27 -5.77 -5.34
CA GLU A 47 -26.61 -6.97 -4.56
C GLU A 47 -25.35 -7.81 -4.35
N GLY A 48 -24.78 -7.73 -3.14
CA GLY A 48 -23.62 -8.50 -2.72
C GLY A 48 -23.95 -9.96 -2.37
N PRO A 49 -22.96 -10.79 -2.05
CA PRO A 49 -23.18 -12.16 -1.59
C PRO A 49 -23.82 -12.16 -0.19
N ALA A 50 -24.49 -13.27 0.17
CA ALA A 50 -25.07 -13.42 1.51
C ALA A 50 -24.00 -13.42 2.63
N SER A 51 -22.79 -13.91 2.34
CA SER A 51 -21.67 -13.92 3.26
C SER A 51 -20.33 -13.71 2.56
N ARG A 52 -19.33 -13.22 3.31
CA ARG A 52 -17.95 -13.10 2.85
C ARG A 52 -16.97 -13.67 3.88
N PRO A 53 -15.89 -14.33 3.44
CA PRO A 53 -14.89 -14.91 4.35
C PRO A 53 -13.72 -13.97 4.70
N PHE A 54 -13.68 -12.76 4.19
CA PHE A 54 -12.54 -11.83 4.30
C PHE A 54 -12.94 -10.49 4.91
N ALA A 55 -12.00 -9.83 5.59
CA ALA A 55 -12.14 -8.45 6.03
C ALA A 55 -11.92 -7.48 4.85
N MET A 56 -12.56 -6.33 4.88
CA MET A 56 -12.46 -5.29 3.85
C MET A 56 -12.12 -3.95 4.46
N GLY A 57 -11.24 -3.19 3.82
CA GLY A 57 -10.89 -1.89 4.37
C GLY A 57 -10.05 -1.01 3.48
N PHE A 58 -9.54 0.05 4.08
CA PHE A 58 -8.82 1.10 3.40
C PHE A 58 -7.55 1.50 4.14
N THR A 59 -6.58 2.03 3.40
CA THR A 59 -5.59 2.93 3.95
C THR A 59 -6.24 4.30 4.12
N SER A 60 -6.12 4.91 5.30
CA SER A 60 -6.73 6.22 5.61
C SER A 60 -5.97 7.36 4.91
N TRP A 61 -5.89 7.30 3.57
CA TRP A 61 -5.18 8.28 2.76
C TRP A 61 -6.05 9.50 2.49
N PRO A 62 -5.62 10.73 2.84
CA PRO A 62 -6.47 11.92 2.75
C PRO A 62 -6.53 12.50 1.33
N ALA A 63 -7.65 13.16 1.03
CA ALA A 63 -7.84 13.89 -0.21
C ALA A 63 -6.94 15.13 -0.32
N ASP A 64 -6.57 15.73 0.81
CA ASP A 64 -5.66 16.87 0.93
C ASP A 64 -4.92 16.87 2.28
N LEU A 65 -3.99 17.84 2.45
CA LEU A 65 -3.16 17.97 3.66
C LEU A 65 -3.80 18.85 4.74
N THR A 66 -5.12 18.87 4.85
CA THR A 66 -5.81 19.57 5.93
C THR A 66 -6.23 18.60 7.04
N PRO A 67 -6.39 19.08 8.30
CA PRO A 67 -6.96 18.25 9.37
C PRO A 67 -8.32 17.64 9.01
N GLU A 68 -9.14 18.41 8.28
CA GLU A 68 -10.46 17.99 7.79
C GLU A 68 -10.34 16.88 6.74
N GLY A 69 -9.37 16.98 5.82
CA GLY A 69 -9.08 15.94 4.82
C GLY A 69 -8.68 14.63 5.47
N VAL A 70 -7.81 14.68 6.49
CA VAL A 70 -7.40 13.50 7.26
C VAL A 70 -8.59 12.90 8.04
N ALA A 71 -9.38 13.74 8.72
CA ALA A 71 -10.55 13.29 9.46
C ALA A 71 -11.59 12.66 8.54
N THR A 72 -11.81 13.22 7.34
CA THR A 72 -12.72 12.68 6.34
C THR A 72 -12.26 11.32 5.83
N ALA A 73 -10.96 11.14 5.56
CA ALA A 73 -10.42 9.85 5.14
C ALA A 73 -10.59 8.78 6.21
N LYS A 74 -10.31 9.12 7.48
CA LYS A 74 -10.55 8.21 8.62
C LYS A 74 -12.03 7.85 8.73
N LYS A 75 -12.93 8.83 8.68
CA LYS A 75 -14.38 8.61 8.74
C LYS A 75 -14.87 7.71 7.58
N PHE A 76 -14.34 7.91 6.37
CA PHE A 76 -14.67 7.06 5.23
C PHE A 76 -14.21 5.62 5.47
N ALA A 77 -12.95 5.43 5.88
CA ALA A 77 -12.42 4.10 6.16
C ALA A 77 -13.19 3.39 7.29
N ASP A 78 -13.63 4.14 8.29
CA ASP A 78 -14.48 3.64 9.38
C ASP A 78 -15.87 3.23 8.91
N ALA A 79 -16.50 3.99 8.02
CA ALA A 79 -17.85 3.72 7.53
C ALA A 79 -17.88 2.53 6.54
N HIS A 80 -16.82 2.37 5.73
CA HIS A 80 -16.78 1.44 4.61
C HIS A 80 -15.80 0.27 4.79
N GLY A 81 -15.33 -0.01 6.01
CA GLY A 81 -14.40 -1.10 6.26
C GLY A 81 -14.54 -1.72 7.63
N ASP A 82 -14.02 -2.93 7.80
CA ASP A 82 -13.87 -3.65 9.07
C ASP A 82 -12.40 -3.95 9.41
N ILE A 83 -11.49 -3.48 8.56
CA ILE A 83 -10.04 -3.46 8.79
C ILE A 83 -9.47 -2.11 8.31
N ILE A 84 -8.49 -1.59 9.05
CA ILE A 84 -7.77 -0.36 8.71
C ILE A 84 -6.30 -0.73 8.43
N SER A 85 -5.75 -0.22 7.34
CA SER A 85 -4.32 -0.35 7.03
C SER A 85 -3.56 0.88 7.54
N VAL A 86 -2.52 0.64 8.34
CA VAL A 86 -1.54 1.64 8.77
C VAL A 86 -0.18 1.23 8.24
N MET A 87 0.52 2.17 7.58
CA MET A 87 1.78 1.90 6.91
C MET A 87 2.90 2.80 7.44
N PHE A 88 3.96 2.20 7.95
CA PHE A 88 5.19 2.89 8.33
C PHE A 88 6.25 2.70 7.24
N ILE A 89 6.19 3.55 6.23
CA ILE A 89 7.09 3.55 5.06
C ILE A 89 7.95 4.81 4.98
N GLY A 90 7.73 5.78 5.86
CA GLY A 90 8.48 7.04 5.94
C GLY A 90 9.83 6.92 6.67
N GLY A 91 10.17 5.75 7.19
CA GLY A 91 11.46 5.53 7.83
C GLY A 91 11.42 4.63 9.06
N ILE A 92 12.60 4.43 9.61
CA ILE A 92 12.86 3.70 10.87
C ILE A 92 13.70 4.58 11.78
N PRO A 93 13.42 4.66 13.10
CA PRO A 93 14.24 5.40 14.07
C PRO A 93 15.49 4.59 14.43
N TRP A 94 16.38 4.35 13.45
CA TRP A 94 17.47 3.39 13.50
C TRP A 94 18.36 3.49 14.75
N PRO A 95 18.92 4.68 15.11
CA PRO A 95 19.77 4.80 16.29
C PRO A 95 19.02 4.53 17.59
N GLN A 96 17.84 5.10 17.76
CA GLN A 96 17.03 4.95 18.96
C GLN A 96 16.59 3.50 19.14
N ALA A 97 16.14 2.87 18.05
CA ALA A 97 15.75 1.46 18.06
C ALA A 97 16.93 0.51 18.38
N LEU A 98 18.14 0.80 17.88
CA LEU A 98 19.34 0.03 18.20
C LEU A 98 19.69 0.09 19.67
N GLU A 99 19.64 1.30 20.24
CA GLU A 99 20.13 1.61 21.59
C GLU A 99 19.05 1.45 22.66
N GLY A 100 17.79 1.23 22.28
CA GLY A 100 16.65 1.18 23.21
C GLY A 100 16.32 2.55 23.83
N LYS A 101 16.70 3.63 23.17
CA LYS A 101 16.40 5.01 23.59
C LYS A 101 14.95 5.37 23.26
N PRO A 102 14.35 6.35 23.99
CA PRO A 102 13.03 6.87 23.64
C PRO A 102 12.99 7.36 22.18
N PHE A 103 11.90 7.07 21.51
CA PHE A 103 11.64 7.59 20.18
C PHE A 103 11.25 9.08 20.24
N SER A 104 11.41 9.78 19.11
CA SER A 104 10.94 11.16 18.96
C SER A 104 9.43 11.26 19.20
N LYS A 105 8.96 12.47 19.47
CA LYS A 105 7.52 12.71 19.64
C LYS A 105 6.73 12.32 18.37
N ASP A 106 7.29 12.57 17.20
CA ASP A 106 6.68 12.23 15.91
C ASP A 106 6.43 10.72 15.78
N VAL A 107 7.43 9.89 16.10
CA VAL A 107 7.30 8.42 16.11
C VAL A 107 6.29 7.97 17.19
N GLN A 108 6.34 8.57 18.38
CA GLN A 108 5.42 8.22 19.47
C GLN A 108 3.97 8.55 19.11
N ASP A 109 3.72 9.72 18.51
CA ASP A 109 2.39 10.14 18.07
C ASP A 109 1.84 9.20 16.99
N ALA A 110 2.66 8.80 16.02
CA ALA A 110 2.29 7.83 15.00
C ALA A 110 1.94 6.46 15.57
N LEU A 111 2.72 5.98 16.54
CA LEU A 111 2.46 4.72 17.24
C LEU A 111 1.21 4.78 18.14
N ALA A 112 0.86 5.97 18.65
CA ALA A 112 -0.34 6.19 19.44
C ALA A 112 -1.62 6.34 18.58
N ASP A 113 -1.49 6.66 17.30
CA ASP A 113 -2.63 6.85 16.38
C ASP A 113 -3.18 5.50 15.88
N ARG A 114 -3.55 4.65 16.83
CA ARG A 114 -4.21 3.40 16.53
C ARG A 114 -5.68 3.65 16.17
N PRO A 115 -6.21 3.00 15.11
CA PRO A 115 -7.64 3.03 14.80
C PRO A 115 -8.47 2.65 16.03
N SER A 116 -9.54 3.41 16.29
CA SER A 116 -10.46 3.18 17.40
C SER A 116 -11.51 2.12 17.07
N GLY A 117 -12.11 1.53 18.11
CA GLY A 117 -13.21 0.59 17.96
C GLY A 117 -12.79 -0.86 17.75
N GLU A 118 -13.74 -1.68 17.27
CA GLU A 118 -13.57 -3.13 17.06
C GLU A 118 -12.93 -3.47 15.71
N LYS A 119 -12.43 -2.49 14.97
CA LYS A 119 -11.82 -2.70 13.67
C LYS A 119 -10.50 -3.43 13.79
N LYS A 120 -10.24 -4.33 12.86
CA LYS A 120 -8.94 -4.96 12.74
C LYS A 120 -7.90 -3.94 12.30
N LEU A 121 -6.67 -4.16 12.74
CA LEU A 121 -5.51 -3.37 12.32
C LEU A 121 -4.55 -4.23 11.50
N PHE A 122 -4.30 -3.79 10.27
CA PHE A 122 -3.18 -4.27 9.46
C PHE A 122 -2.04 -3.24 9.53
N LEU A 123 -0.92 -3.64 10.14
CA LEU A 123 0.26 -2.79 10.27
C LEU A 123 1.35 -3.25 9.29
N SER A 124 1.88 -2.33 8.50
CA SER A 124 3.01 -2.55 7.61
C SER A 124 4.22 -1.73 8.04
N ILE A 125 5.38 -2.37 8.20
CA ILE A 125 6.66 -1.73 8.50
C ILE A 125 7.67 -2.19 7.46
N SER A 126 8.28 -1.26 6.71
CA SER A 126 9.26 -1.60 5.69
C SER A 126 10.68 -1.22 6.12
N PRO A 127 11.66 -2.15 6.03
CA PRO A 127 13.06 -1.82 6.22
C PRO A 127 13.68 -1.16 4.98
N LEU A 128 12.95 -1.08 3.87
CA LEU A 128 13.39 -0.54 2.60
C LEU A 128 12.89 0.88 2.39
N ASP A 129 13.69 1.66 1.68
CA ASP A 129 13.29 2.95 1.16
C ASP A 129 12.12 2.83 0.17
N LYS A 130 11.53 3.98 -0.17
CA LYS A 130 10.41 4.07 -1.13
C LYS A 130 10.73 3.47 -2.50
N ASP A 131 11.99 3.54 -2.91
CA ASP A 131 12.47 3.07 -4.21
C ASP A 131 12.87 1.59 -4.19
N ARG A 132 12.76 0.94 -3.03
CA ARG A 132 13.21 -0.46 -2.84
C ARG A 132 14.66 -0.67 -3.30
N LYS A 133 15.57 0.25 -2.95
CA LYS A 133 17.00 0.20 -3.33
C LYS A 133 17.95 0.07 -2.15
N GLY A 134 17.53 0.43 -0.96
CA GLY A 134 18.35 0.43 0.23
C GLY A 134 17.54 0.49 1.51
N LEU A 135 18.19 0.85 2.61
CA LEU A 135 17.54 1.02 3.90
C LEU A 135 16.49 2.12 3.86
N ALA A 136 15.41 1.91 4.61
CA ALA A 136 14.43 2.94 4.89
C ALA A 136 15.12 4.20 5.46
N PRO A 137 14.64 5.40 5.12
CA PRO A 137 15.20 6.64 5.64
C PRO A 137 15.13 6.69 7.18
N TYR A 138 15.78 7.66 7.76
CA TYR A 138 15.74 7.88 9.21
C TYR A 138 14.43 8.57 9.61
N TRP A 139 13.75 8.00 10.60
CA TRP A 139 12.60 8.61 11.25
C TRP A 139 13.04 9.21 12.59
N GLY A 140 13.43 10.49 12.55
CA GLY A 140 13.82 11.28 13.70
C GLY A 140 12.68 12.17 14.18
N GLU A 141 12.93 13.49 14.31
CA GLU A 141 11.91 14.48 14.65
C GLU A 141 10.80 14.61 13.57
N LYS A 142 11.05 14.09 12.42
CA LYS A 142 10.11 13.87 11.32
C LYS A 142 10.58 12.67 10.50
N ASP A 143 9.69 12.13 9.69
CA ASP A 143 10.00 11.03 8.77
C ASP A 143 10.83 11.48 7.56
N ASN A 144 11.26 10.53 6.73
CA ASN A 144 12.04 10.71 5.49
C ASN A 144 13.30 11.58 5.64
N GLN A 145 13.94 11.54 6.79
CA GLN A 145 15.24 12.19 6.98
C GLN A 145 16.36 11.34 6.35
N PRO A 146 17.46 11.98 5.89
CA PRO A 146 18.66 11.26 5.47
C PRO A 146 19.13 10.30 6.56
N LEU A 147 19.67 9.16 6.17
CA LEU A 147 20.30 8.23 7.09
C LEU A 147 21.50 8.90 7.77
N PRO A 148 21.58 8.92 9.12
CA PRO A 148 22.75 9.44 9.81
C PRO A 148 23.94 8.48 9.68
N ASP A 149 25.19 9.00 9.73
CA ASP A 149 26.38 8.14 9.78
C ASP A 149 26.33 7.20 11.01
N PRO A 150 26.66 5.93 10.86
CA PRO A 150 27.12 5.19 9.68
C PRO A 150 26.00 4.41 8.94
N TRP A 151 24.72 4.70 9.17
CA TRP A 151 23.59 3.93 8.65
C TRP A 151 23.49 3.92 7.13
N ASP A 152 23.94 4.97 6.47
CA ASP A 152 24.00 5.08 5.01
C ASP A 152 24.94 4.05 4.36
N LYS A 153 25.87 3.47 5.14
CA LYS A 153 26.84 2.46 4.72
C LYS A 153 26.49 1.04 5.18
N GLU A 154 25.44 0.89 5.98
CA GLU A 154 25.07 -0.41 6.54
C GLU A 154 24.39 -1.31 5.51
N ALA A 155 24.76 -2.58 5.50
CA ALA A 155 24.07 -3.60 4.74
C ALA A 155 22.73 -3.97 5.38
N LEU A 156 21.73 -4.35 4.59
CA LEU A 156 20.40 -4.77 5.09
C LEU A 156 20.46 -5.90 6.12
N ASN A 157 21.47 -6.77 6.03
CA ASN A 157 21.66 -7.89 6.96
C ASN A 157 22.74 -7.64 8.02
N SER A 158 23.23 -6.42 8.17
CA SER A 158 24.20 -6.13 9.24
C SER A 158 23.61 -6.37 10.62
N PRO A 159 24.40 -6.78 11.63
CA PRO A 159 23.90 -7.00 12.99
C PRO A 159 23.19 -5.77 13.57
N ARG A 160 23.65 -4.56 13.23
CA ARG A 160 23.05 -3.29 13.68
C ARG A 160 21.66 -3.11 13.10
N VAL A 161 21.52 -3.28 11.77
CA VAL A 161 20.23 -3.16 11.06
C VAL A 161 19.24 -4.18 11.58
N LYS A 162 19.64 -5.45 11.67
CA LYS A 162 18.79 -6.54 12.19
C LYS A 162 18.26 -6.22 13.59
N LYS A 163 19.15 -5.80 14.50
CA LYS A 163 18.76 -5.48 15.88
C LYS A 163 17.84 -4.26 15.95
N ALA A 164 18.17 -3.18 15.25
CA ALA A 164 17.37 -1.96 15.27
C ALA A 164 15.97 -2.20 14.65
N PHE A 165 15.91 -2.87 13.51
CA PHE A 165 14.65 -3.18 12.85
C PHE A 165 13.75 -4.07 13.73
N LEU A 166 14.30 -5.15 14.28
CA LEU A 166 13.57 -6.03 15.18
C LEU A 166 13.04 -5.29 16.41
N ASN A 167 13.85 -4.46 17.05
CA ASN A 167 13.45 -3.69 18.22
C ASN A 167 12.29 -2.75 17.90
N PHE A 168 12.36 -2.04 16.76
CA PHE A 168 11.27 -1.16 16.32
C PHE A 168 10.00 -1.94 16.00
N VAL A 169 10.10 -3.07 15.30
CA VAL A 169 8.95 -3.94 15.00
C VAL A 169 8.30 -4.45 16.28
N LEU A 170 9.07 -4.98 17.24
CA LEU A 170 8.53 -5.49 18.50
C LEU A 170 7.87 -4.39 19.34
N HIS A 171 8.47 -3.19 19.37
CA HIS A 171 7.89 -2.03 20.04
C HIS A 171 6.56 -1.63 19.38
N SER A 172 6.52 -1.55 18.05
CA SER A 172 5.31 -1.21 17.30
C SER A 172 4.18 -2.24 17.53
N VAL A 173 4.51 -3.53 17.50
CA VAL A 173 3.52 -4.59 17.81
C VAL A 173 2.99 -4.48 19.23
N LYS A 174 3.86 -4.24 20.22
CA LYS A 174 3.47 -4.07 21.63
C LYS A 174 2.52 -2.88 21.82
N THR A 175 2.80 -1.76 21.14
CA THR A 175 2.05 -0.51 21.28
C THR A 175 0.74 -0.56 20.50
N MET A 176 0.78 -0.92 19.23
CA MET A 176 -0.37 -0.86 18.33
C MET A 176 -1.24 -2.12 18.35
N ARG A 177 -0.71 -3.28 18.79
CA ARG A 177 -1.41 -4.56 18.85
C ARG A 177 -2.15 -4.90 17.55
N PRO A 178 -1.45 -5.02 16.42
CA PRO A 178 -2.08 -5.30 15.14
C PRO A 178 -2.65 -6.72 15.08
N ASP A 179 -3.69 -6.91 14.25
CA ASP A 179 -4.22 -8.23 13.90
C ASP A 179 -3.39 -8.91 12.80
N TYR A 180 -2.72 -8.12 11.96
CA TYR A 180 -1.84 -8.54 10.87
C TYR A 180 -0.61 -7.65 10.80
N LEU A 181 0.56 -8.25 10.57
CA LEU A 181 1.84 -7.54 10.51
C LEU A 181 2.62 -7.86 9.25
N ALA A 182 2.85 -6.87 8.39
CA ALA A 182 3.84 -6.97 7.34
C ALA A 182 5.17 -6.35 7.79
N VAL A 183 6.28 -7.12 7.66
CA VAL A 183 7.65 -6.66 7.95
C VAL A 183 8.46 -6.44 6.68
N GLY A 184 7.79 -5.99 5.63
CA GLY A 184 8.31 -5.63 4.32
C GLY A 184 7.17 -5.32 3.39
N VAL A 185 7.26 -4.20 2.66
CA VAL A 185 6.27 -3.76 1.69
C VAL A 185 6.84 -3.90 0.30
N GLU A 186 6.11 -4.62 -0.59
CA GLU A 186 6.51 -4.88 -1.99
C GLU A 186 7.96 -5.34 -2.12
N SER A 187 8.36 -6.23 -1.23
CA SER A 187 9.76 -6.61 -1.03
C SER A 187 10.43 -7.19 -2.27
N ASN A 188 9.65 -7.85 -3.13
CA ASN A 188 10.13 -8.47 -4.36
C ASN A 188 10.56 -7.47 -5.46
N VAL A 189 10.22 -6.20 -5.31
CA VAL A 189 10.72 -5.14 -6.21
C VAL A 189 12.25 -5.01 -6.11
N LEU A 190 12.82 -5.15 -4.89
CA LEU A 190 14.26 -5.14 -4.68
C LEU A 190 14.98 -6.22 -5.49
N LEU A 191 14.37 -7.40 -5.65
CA LEU A 191 14.93 -8.49 -6.47
C LEU A 191 15.21 -8.06 -7.92
N SER A 192 14.35 -7.24 -8.49
CA SER A 192 14.53 -6.71 -9.86
C SER A 192 15.65 -5.68 -9.96
N ARG A 193 16.04 -5.09 -8.84
CA ARG A 193 16.98 -3.97 -8.78
C ARG A 193 18.37 -4.36 -8.33
N ASP A 194 18.44 -5.23 -7.30
CA ASP A 194 19.72 -5.65 -6.72
C ASP A 194 19.56 -7.02 -6.04
N ILE A 195 20.03 -8.06 -6.74
CA ILE A 195 19.97 -9.44 -6.23
C ILE A 195 20.84 -9.65 -4.97
N ALA A 196 21.93 -8.90 -4.81
CA ALA A 196 22.77 -9.02 -3.63
C ALA A 196 22.06 -8.46 -2.41
N LYS A 197 21.44 -7.29 -2.53
CA LYS A 197 20.62 -6.70 -1.46
C LYS A 197 19.35 -7.53 -1.20
N TRP A 198 18.77 -8.16 -2.23
CA TRP A 198 17.66 -9.09 -2.03
C TRP A 198 18.05 -10.26 -1.12
N ARG A 199 19.25 -10.84 -1.32
CA ARG A 199 19.76 -11.90 -0.43
C ARG A 199 19.92 -11.42 1.01
N GLN A 200 20.42 -10.19 1.20
CA GLN A 200 20.51 -9.56 2.52
C GLN A 200 19.12 -9.34 3.14
N LEU A 201 18.13 -8.88 2.35
CA LEU A 201 16.76 -8.70 2.80
C LEU A 201 16.13 -10.03 3.24
N LYS A 202 16.35 -11.12 2.48
CA LYS A 202 15.84 -12.46 2.87
C LYS A 202 16.34 -12.87 4.24
N GLU A 203 17.59 -12.57 4.57
CA GLU A 203 18.17 -12.88 5.89
C GLU A 203 17.56 -12.00 6.99
N LEU A 204 17.46 -10.70 6.79
CA LEU A 204 16.80 -9.77 7.70
C LEU A 204 15.36 -10.20 7.98
N HIS A 205 14.60 -10.49 6.92
CA HIS A 205 13.20 -10.90 7.03
C HIS A 205 13.05 -12.22 7.82
N ARG A 206 13.86 -13.23 7.50
CA ARG A 206 13.84 -14.52 8.19
C ARG A 206 14.06 -14.36 9.70
N GLU A 207 15.07 -13.58 10.10
CA GLU A 207 15.39 -13.37 11.50
C GLU A 207 14.30 -12.57 12.22
N THR A 208 13.77 -11.50 11.56
CA THR A 208 12.66 -10.70 12.10
C THR A 208 11.42 -11.56 12.28
N TYR A 209 11.01 -12.31 11.25
CA TYR A 209 9.87 -13.24 11.31
C TYR A 209 10.03 -14.21 12.49
N THR A 210 11.17 -14.90 12.58
CA THR A 210 11.41 -15.90 13.61
C THR A 210 11.32 -15.30 15.01
N ALA A 211 11.91 -14.13 15.22
CA ALA A 211 11.91 -13.47 16.52
C ALA A 211 10.50 -12.93 16.91
N VAL A 212 9.78 -12.36 15.94
CA VAL A 212 8.39 -11.91 16.19
C VAL A 212 7.49 -13.11 16.50
N LYS A 213 7.57 -14.20 15.74
CA LYS A 213 6.78 -15.43 16.00
C LYS A 213 7.11 -16.08 17.35
N LYS A 214 8.33 -15.96 17.82
CA LYS A 214 8.72 -16.42 19.18
C LYS A 214 7.99 -15.63 20.27
N THR A 215 7.83 -14.33 20.08
CA THR A 215 7.20 -13.43 21.08
C THR A 215 5.68 -13.38 20.92
N TYR A 216 5.19 -13.41 19.69
CA TYR A 216 3.77 -13.30 19.31
C TYR A 216 3.36 -14.46 18.38
N PRO A 217 3.27 -15.72 18.87
CA PRO A 217 3.10 -16.91 18.02
C PRO A 217 1.79 -16.90 17.22
N LYS A 218 0.75 -16.19 17.70
CA LYS A 218 -0.56 -16.13 17.05
C LYS A 218 -0.68 -14.97 16.05
N LEU A 219 0.23 -13.98 16.08
CA LEU A 219 0.20 -12.86 15.14
C LEU A 219 0.63 -13.35 13.74
N PRO A 220 -0.20 -13.18 12.70
CA PRO A 220 0.21 -13.41 11.33
C PRO A 220 1.28 -12.40 10.92
N VAL A 221 2.47 -12.90 10.55
CA VAL A 221 3.63 -12.10 10.11
C VAL A 221 3.98 -12.49 8.69
N PHE A 222 4.17 -11.50 7.82
CA PHE A 222 4.41 -11.71 6.39
C PHE A 222 5.17 -10.53 5.75
N PHE A 223 5.45 -10.64 4.47
CA PHE A 223 5.86 -9.54 3.59
C PHE A 223 4.82 -9.37 2.48
N THR A 224 4.78 -8.20 1.85
CA THR A 224 3.91 -7.99 0.71
C THR A 224 4.67 -8.09 -0.61
N THR A 225 3.98 -8.56 -1.64
CA THR A 225 4.52 -8.84 -2.98
C THR A 225 3.83 -7.94 -3.99
N ASP A 226 4.58 -7.13 -4.71
CA ASP A 226 4.08 -6.42 -5.89
C ASP A 226 3.79 -7.41 -7.02
N VAL A 227 2.54 -7.44 -7.46
CA VAL A 227 2.05 -8.40 -8.46
C VAL A 227 2.61 -8.13 -9.84
N LEU A 228 2.85 -6.87 -10.20
CA LEU A 228 3.38 -6.53 -11.53
C LEU A 228 4.82 -7.02 -11.69
N HIS A 229 5.66 -6.87 -10.65
CA HIS A 229 7.02 -7.45 -10.66
C HIS A 229 6.95 -8.98 -10.62
N TYR A 230 6.12 -9.55 -9.75
CA TYR A 230 5.97 -10.99 -9.65
C TYR A 230 5.58 -11.64 -11.00
N LYS A 231 4.63 -11.04 -11.71
CA LYS A 231 4.18 -11.51 -13.03
C LYS A 231 5.09 -11.05 -14.19
N ARG A 232 6.19 -10.33 -13.89
CA ARG A 232 7.10 -9.74 -14.87
C ARG A 232 6.42 -8.79 -15.86
N LEU A 233 5.36 -8.12 -15.42
CA LEU A 233 4.67 -7.07 -16.17
C LEU A 233 5.31 -5.69 -15.95
N ALA A 234 6.15 -5.54 -14.93
CA ALA A 234 7.02 -4.38 -14.76
C ALA A 234 8.29 -4.53 -15.63
N ARG A 235 8.72 -3.43 -16.25
CA ARG A 235 9.83 -3.44 -17.19
C ARG A 235 11.15 -3.95 -16.59
N ASP A 236 11.46 -3.53 -15.37
CA ASP A 236 12.66 -3.90 -14.62
C ASP A 236 12.60 -5.33 -14.05
N ALA A 237 11.43 -5.98 -14.07
CA ALA A 237 11.26 -7.34 -13.57
C ALA A 237 11.49 -8.45 -14.62
N LYS A 238 11.65 -8.10 -15.89
CA LYS A 238 11.69 -9.07 -17.03
C LYS A 238 12.72 -10.19 -16.86
N GLN A 239 13.88 -9.87 -16.30
CA GLN A 239 15.01 -10.80 -16.15
C GLN A 239 15.14 -11.39 -14.75
N SER A 240 14.21 -11.07 -13.81
CA SER A 240 14.29 -11.53 -12.43
C SER A 240 13.58 -12.87 -12.22
N GLU A 241 14.11 -13.71 -11.31
CA GLU A 241 13.54 -15.02 -10.96
C GLU A 241 12.46 -14.87 -9.87
N GLN A 242 11.44 -14.04 -10.10
CA GLN A 242 10.43 -13.65 -9.14
C GLN A 242 9.74 -14.86 -8.46
N GLU A 243 9.27 -15.81 -9.24
CA GLU A 243 8.51 -16.96 -8.72
C GLU A 243 9.34 -17.79 -7.74
N LYS A 244 10.58 -18.10 -8.10
CA LYS A 244 11.50 -18.91 -7.27
C LYS A 244 11.86 -18.17 -5.99
N GLU A 245 12.31 -16.95 -6.11
CA GLU A 245 12.84 -16.16 -4.99
C GLU A 245 11.74 -15.78 -3.99
N VAL A 246 10.54 -15.44 -4.48
CA VAL A 246 9.39 -15.19 -3.61
C VAL A 246 8.97 -16.49 -2.91
N ALA A 247 8.93 -17.64 -3.62
CA ALA A 247 8.58 -18.93 -3.02
C ALA A 247 9.56 -19.34 -1.91
N GLU A 248 10.85 -19.04 -2.05
CA GLU A 248 11.83 -19.26 -0.98
C GLU A 248 11.53 -18.44 0.27
N LEU A 249 11.22 -17.15 0.10
CA LEU A 249 10.92 -16.24 1.20
C LEU A 249 9.59 -16.57 1.88
N MET A 250 8.63 -17.16 1.15
CA MET A 250 7.33 -17.60 1.69
C MET A 250 7.42 -18.62 2.82
N ARG A 251 8.56 -19.28 3.03
CA ARG A 251 8.79 -20.12 4.21
C ARG A 251 8.72 -19.35 5.53
N TYR A 252 8.99 -18.05 5.45
CA TYR A 252 8.98 -17.10 6.58
C TYR A 252 7.86 -16.08 6.41
N SER A 253 6.69 -16.56 6.02
CA SER A 253 5.48 -15.73 5.84
C SER A 253 4.25 -16.57 6.19
N ASP A 254 3.35 -16.04 7.01
CA ASP A 254 2.11 -16.73 7.36
C ASP A 254 1.05 -16.60 6.27
N LEU A 255 1.10 -15.51 5.48
CA LEU A 255 0.19 -15.21 4.38
C LEU A 255 0.96 -15.00 3.07
N PHE A 256 0.30 -15.21 1.94
CA PHE A 256 0.69 -14.59 0.68
C PHE A 256 -0.09 -13.29 0.51
N ALA A 257 0.58 -12.16 0.73
CA ALA A 257 -0.04 -10.84 0.65
C ALA A 257 0.41 -10.09 -0.60
N MET A 258 -0.54 -9.50 -1.32
CA MET A 258 -0.34 -8.85 -2.62
C MET A 258 -0.59 -7.35 -2.57
N SER A 259 0.27 -6.60 -3.27
CA SER A 259 0.02 -5.23 -3.71
C SER A 259 -0.38 -5.25 -5.19
N LEU A 260 -1.52 -4.66 -5.55
CA LEU A 260 -2.21 -4.94 -6.81
C LEU A 260 -2.76 -3.67 -7.49
N TYR A 261 -1.99 -3.14 -8.44
CA TYR A 261 -2.36 -1.96 -9.24
C TYR A 261 -2.23 -2.25 -10.75
N PRO A 262 -3.18 -3.00 -11.36
CA PRO A 262 -3.03 -3.51 -12.72
C PRO A 262 -2.81 -2.43 -13.78
N TYR A 263 -3.38 -1.24 -13.59
CA TYR A 263 -3.29 -0.11 -14.53
C TYR A 263 -1.89 0.52 -14.61
N MET A 264 -0.99 0.21 -13.67
CA MET A 264 0.37 0.77 -13.65
C MET A 264 1.30 0.10 -14.67
N SER A 265 0.87 -0.97 -15.33
CA SER A 265 1.63 -1.60 -16.41
C SER A 265 0.81 -1.61 -17.70
N LEU A 266 1.41 -1.11 -18.79
CA LEU A 266 0.85 -1.16 -20.14
C LEU A 266 0.77 -2.60 -20.69
N GLU A 267 1.46 -3.55 -20.05
CA GLU A 267 1.44 -4.97 -20.43
C GLU A 267 0.31 -5.75 -19.73
N THR A 268 -0.35 -5.14 -18.76
CA THR A 268 -1.55 -5.75 -18.15
C THR A 268 -2.68 -5.80 -19.16
N PRO A 269 -3.25 -6.99 -19.43
CA PRO A 269 -4.41 -7.08 -20.33
C PRO A 269 -5.60 -6.25 -19.82
N ARG A 270 -6.33 -5.65 -20.74
CA ARG A 270 -7.51 -4.83 -20.44
C ARG A 270 -8.71 -5.33 -21.23
N PRO A 271 -9.84 -5.66 -20.58
CA PRO A 271 -10.04 -5.69 -19.14
C PRO A 271 -9.15 -6.71 -18.43
N VAL A 272 -8.92 -6.52 -17.11
CA VAL A 272 -8.13 -7.46 -16.30
C VAL A 272 -8.81 -8.85 -16.36
N PRO A 273 -8.09 -9.92 -16.76
CA PRO A 273 -8.69 -11.24 -16.92
C PRO A 273 -9.18 -11.84 -15.61
N ALA A 274 -10.24 -12.65 -15.67
CA ALA A 274 -10.84 -13.28 -14.50
C ALA A 274 -9.86 -14.19 -13.71
N ASN A 275 -8.88 -14.78 -14.41
CA ASN A 275 -7.84 -15.65 -13.82
C ASN A 275 -6.55 -14.90 -13.44
N PHE A 276 -6.55 -13.57 -13.47
CA PHE A 276 -5.36 -12.77 -13.25
C PHE A 276 -4.70 -13.05 -11.89
N LEU A 277 -5.48 -13.39 -10.87
CA LEU A 277 -5.05 -13.63 -9.49
C LEU A 277 -4.92 -15.12 -9.13
N ASP A 278 -5.24 -16.06 -10.01
CA ASP A 278 -5.25 -17.50 -9.71
C ASP A 278 -3.86 -18.04 -9.31
N PHE A 279 -2.78 -17.36 -9.72
CA PHE A 279 -1.41 -17.74 -9.33
C PHE A 279 -1.20 -17.72 -7.81
N ALA A 280 -1.95 -16.90 -7.05
CA ALA A 280 -1.77 -16.76 -5.60
C ALA A 280 -2.06 -18.05 -4.85
N THR A 281 -2.96 -18.89 -5.37
CA THR A 281 -3.33 -20.19 -4.76
C THR A 281 -2.19 -21.21 -4.77
N ARG A 282 -1.18 -21.03 -5.64
CA ARG A 282 -0.01 -21.92 -5.73
C ARG A 282 0.82 -21.98 -4.44
N PHE A 283 0.79 -20.90 -3.65
CA PHE A 283 1.54 -20.85 -2.40
C PHE A 283 0.94 -21.68 -1.29
N LYS A 284 -0.31 -22.16 -1.42
CA LYS A 284 -1.03 -22.97 -0.41
C LYS A 284 -1.00 -22.33 0.98
N LYS A 285 -1.09 -21.01 1.02
CA LYS A 285 -1.16 -20.18 2.24
C LYS A 285 -2.42 -19.34 2.20
N PRO A 286 -2.91 -18.84 3.34
CA PRO A 286 -3.94 -17.82 3.35
C PRO A 286 -3.49 -16.64 2.48
N ILE A 287 -4.42 -16.07 1.72
CA ILE A 287 -4.12 -15.00 0.76
C ILE A 287 -4.70 -13.70 1.29
N ALA A 288 -4.01 -12.60 1.09
CA ALA A 288 -4.50 -11.26 1.39
C ALA A 288 -4.13 -10.28 0.26
N VAL A 289 -4.91 -9.22 0.15
CA VAL A 289 -4.57 -8.05 -0.67
C VAL A 289 -4.26 -6.91 0.27
N SER A 290 -2.97 -6.63 0.42
CA SER A 290 -2.45 -5.61 1.33
C SER A 290 -2.63 -4.19 0.80
N GLU A 291 -2.67 -4.05 -0.51
CA GLU A 291 -2.94 -2.82 -1.23
C GLU A 291 -3.57 -3.15 -2.58
N SER A 292 -4.55 -2.36 -2.99
CA SER A 292 -5.11 -2.46 -4.33
C SER A 292 -5.68 -1.12 -4.79
N GLY A 293 -5.84 -0.99 -6.10
CA GLY A 293 -6.50 0.14 -6.69
C GLY A 293 -6.60 0.02 -8.21
N MET A 294 -7.59 0.69 -8.77
CA MET A 294 -7.73 0.93 -10.20
C MET A 294 -8.04 2.41 -10.38
N THR A 295 -7.33 3.08 -11.28
CA THR A 295 -7.63 4.48 -11.58
C THR A 295 -8.98 4.62 -12.27
N SER A 296 -9.77 5.60 -11.83
CA SER A 296 -11.11 5.89 -12.37
C SER A 296 -11.11 6.80 -13.58
N ARG A 297 -9.94 7.22 -14.03
CA ARG A 297 -9.74 8.07 -15.23
C ARG A 297 -8.32 7.96 -15.74
N ASP A 298 -8.08 8.51 -16.92
CA ASP A 298 -6.74 8.63 -17.46
C ASP A 298 -5.86 9.54 -16.59
N VAL A 299 -4.60 9.13 -16.41
CA VAL A 299 -3.61 9.82 -15.59
C VAL A 299 -2.39 10.14 -16.44
N PRO A 300 -2.31 11.38 -16.99
CA PRO A 300 -1.12 11.81 -17.71
C PRO A 300 0.03 12.04 -16.72
N LEU A 301 1.16 11.40 -17.01
CA LEU A 301 2.42 11.54 -16.28
C LEU A 301 3.41 12.31 -17.18
N LYS A 302 3.38 13.64 -17.08
CA LYS A 302 4.08 14.54 -18.01
C LYS A 302 5.60 14.36 -17.98
N THR A 303 6.17 14.15 -16.80
CA THR A 303 7.62 13.90 -16.63
C THR A 303 8.08 12.65 -17.37
N TYR A 304 7.19 11.69 -17.58
CA TYR A 304 7.52 10.41 -18.20
C TYR A 304 6.99 10.28 -19.65
N GLY A 305 6.24 11.25 -20.14
CA GLY A 305 5.66 11.25 -21.50
C GLY A 305 4.67 10.11 -21.74
N ILE A 306 3.99 9.60 -20.69
CA ILE A 306 3.02 8.51 -20.79
C ILE A 306 1.70 8.89 -20.12
N SER A 307 0.65 8.13 -20.41
CA SER A 307 -0.62 8.20 -19.71
C SER A 307 -1.02 6.81 -19.22
N LEU A 308 -1.35 6.69 -17.94
CA LEU A 308 -2.00 5.52 -17.41
C LEU A 308 -3.49 5.63 -17.72
N ILE A 309 -4.04 4.60 -18.34
CA ILE A 309 -5.41 4.61 -18.82
C ILE A 309 -6.36 4.05 -17.77
N GLY A 310 -7.54 4.66 -17.60
CA GLY A 310 -8.57 4.19 -16.68
C GLY A 310 -9.91 4.87 -16.89
N SER A 311 -10.92 4.29 -16.27
CA SER A 311 -12.29 4.81 -16.25
C SER A 311 -13.03 4.34 -15.00
N GLU A 312 -14.11 5.03 -14.60
CA GLU A 312 -14.97 4.58 -13.50
C GLU A 312 -15.58 3.19 -13.77
N ALA A 313 -15.85 2.85 -15.03
CA ALA A 313 -16.34 1.54 -15.42
C ALA A 313 -15.29 0.45 -15.18
N GLU A 314 -14.04 0.68 -15.56
CA GLU A 314 -12.94 -0.27 -15.31
C GLU A 314 -12.63 -0.39 -13.83
N GLN A 315 -12.68 0.70 -13.07
CA GLN A 315 -12.52 0.67 -11.62
C GLN A 315 -13.61 -0.21 -10.98
N LYS A 316 -14.87 -0.04 -11.37
CA LYS A 316 -15.99 -0.88 -10.91
C LYS A 316 -15.75 -2.34 -11.26
N ASN A 317 -15.43 -2.66 -12.52
CA ASN A 317 -15.25 -4.03 -12.98
C ASN A 317 -14.07 -4.72 -12.27
N PHE A 318 -12.97 -4.00 -12.06
CA PHE A 318 -11.83 -4.51 -11.30
C PHE A 318 -12.18 -4.76 -9.83
N THR A 319 -12.89 -3.83 -9.19
CA THR A 319 -13.33 -3.99 -7.80
C THR A 319 -14.22 -5.22 -7.67
N GLU A 320 -15.15 -5.42 -8.57
CA GLU A 320 -16.04 -6.59 -8.60
C GLU A 320 -15.25 -7.90 -8.82
N LEU A 321 -14.33 -7.92 -9.78
CA LEU A 321 -13.44 -9.05 -10.03
C LEU A 321 -12.63 -9.41 -8.79
N LEU A 322 -11.99 -8.43 -8.16
CA LEU A 322 -11.18 -8.62 -6.97
C LEU A 322 -11.98 -9.21 -5.82
N LEU A 323 -13.14 -8.63 -5.50
CA LEU A 323 -13.98 -9.07 -4.39
C LEU A 323 -14.60 -10.45 -4.64
N LYS A 324 -15.01 -10.76 -5.88
CA LYS A 324 -15.47 -12.10 -6.26
C LYS A 324 -14.35 -13.14 -6.15
N THR A 325 -13.14 -12.81 -6.56
CA THR A 325 -11.97 -13.68 -6.41
C THR A 325 -11.64 -13.90 -4.94
N ALA A 326 -11.65 -12.83 -4.13
CA ALA A 326 -11.41 -12.93 -2.70
C ALA A 326 -12.46 -13.81 -1.97
N ALA A 327 -13.71 -13.76 -2.40
CA ALA A 327 -14.77 -14.63 -1.87
C ALA A 327 -14.57 -16.10 -2.30
N ARG A 328 -14.26 -16.36 -3.58
CA ARG A 328 -14.02 -17.69 -4.15
C ARG A 328 -12.85 -18.39 -3.45
N ASP A 329 -11.73 -17.69 -3.34
CA ASP A 329 -10.45 -18.24 -2.85
C ASP A 329 -10.25 -17.99 -1.34
N LYS A 330 -11.26 -17.41 -0.68
CA LYS A 330 -11.33 -17.23 0.77
C LYS A 330 -10.14 -16.47 1.34
N TYR A 331 -9.91 -15.28 0.81
CA TYR A 331 -8.85 -14.39 1.28
C TYR A 331 -9.05 -14.01 2.76
N GLU A 332 -7.99 -13.58 3.43
CA GLU A 332 -8.03 -13.08 4.79
C GLU A 332 -8.57 -11.64 4.85
N PHE A 333 -8.05 -10.78 3.96
CA PHE A 333 -8.51 -9.40 3.84
C PHE A 333 -8.20 -8.80 2.47
N VAL A 334 -8.92 -7.72 2.16
CA VAL A 334 -8.71 -6.88 0.98
C VAL A 334 -8.66 -5.41 1.42
N ILE A 335 -7.55 -4.74 1.10
CA ILE A 335 -7.37 -3.29 1.30
C ILE A 335 -7.42 -2.59 -0.05
N ASN A 336 -8.31 -1.61 -0.21
CA ASN A 336 -8.19 -0.62 -1.28
C ASN A 336 -7.33 0.55 -0.76
N PHE A 337 -6.40 1.04 -1.58
CA PHE A 337 -5.39 2.00 -1.14
C PHE A 337 -6.02 3.29 -0.61
N ALA A 338 -7.03 3.85 -1.31
CA ALA A 338 -7.72 5.05 -0.82
C ALA A 338 -9.25 4.91 -0.88
N GLY A 339 -9.92 5.51 0.10
CA GLY A 339 -11.37 5.68 0.08
C GLY A 339 -11.80 6.85 -0.79
N THR A 340 -11.00 7.91 -0.81
CA THR A 340 -11.28 9.18 -1.50
C THR A 340 -10.13 9.52 -2.44
N ASP A 341 -10.44 10.13 -3.60
CA ASP A 341 -9.40 10.64 -4.50
C ASP A 341 -8.52 11.69 -3.81
N SER A 342 -7.25 11.72 -4.18
CA SER A 342 -6.25 12.62 -3.60
C SER A 342 -5.72 13.67 -4.57
N ASP A 343 -6.48 14.00 -5.59
CA ASP A 343 -6.12 14.99 -6.61
C ASP A 343 -5.83 16.38 -6.03
N ARG A 344 -6.55 16.79 -4.96
CA ARG A 344 -6.28 18.05 -4.25
C ARG A 344 -4.93 18.05 -3.54
N LEU A 345 -4.53 16.92 -2.99
CA LEU A 345 -3.22 16.73 -2.38
C LEU A 345 -2.14 16.84 -3.46
N VAL A 346 -2.32 16.11 -4.58
CA VAL A 346 -1.38 16.13 -5.70
C VAL A 346 -1.20 17.51 -6.28
N ALA A 347 -2.26 18.32 -6.38
CA ALA A 347 -2.20 19.68 -6.89
C ALA A 347 -1.31 20.63 -6.04
N ARG A 348 -0.95 20.25 -4.82
CA ARG A 348 -0.04 21.02 -3.94
C ARG A 348 1.41 20.59 -4.04
N LEU A 349 1.69 19.50 -4.73
CA LEU A 349 3.04 18.99 -4.90
C LEU A 349 3.73 19.66 -6.09
N ARG A 350 5.06 19.66 -6.07
CA ARG A 350 5.90 20.18 -7.16
C ARG A 350 6.52 19.03 -7.95
N PRO A 351 6.82 19.23 -9.24
CA PRO A 351 7.56 18.26 -10.03
C PRO A 351 8.89 17.82 -9.37
N PRO A 352 9.31 16.58 -9.48
CA PRO A 352 8.59 15.44 -10.13
C PRO A 352 7.61 14.72 -9.21
N MET A 353 7.43 15.19 -7.97
CA MET A 353 6.62 14.52 -6.95
C MET A 353 5.13 14.52 -7.26
N ASP A 354 4.63 15.54 -7.97
CA ASP A 354 3.24 15.61 -8.41
C ASP A 354 2.89 14.47 -9.38
N ASP A 355 3.73 14.18 -10.37
CA ASP A 355 3.50 13.06 -11.30
C ASP A 355 3.55 11.70 -10.60
N LEU A 356 4.51 11.52 -9.67
CA LEU A 356 4.58 10.27 -8.90
C LEU A 356 3.33 10.07 -8.03
N ALA A 357 2.90 11.11 -7.33
CA ALA A 357 1.70 11.05 -6.50
C ALA A 357 0.41 10.90 -7.31
N ARG A 358 0.39 11.46 -8.54
CA ARG A 358 -0.75 11.40 -9.45
C ARG A 358 -1.13 9.97 -9.84
N ILE A 359 -0.16 9.04 -9.81
CA ILE A 359 -0.41 7.63 -10.11
C ILE A 359 -1.58 7.10 -9.28
N TRP A 360 -1.66 7.44 -8.00
CA TRP A 360 -2.73 6.97 -7.09
C TRP A 360 -3.88 7.97 -6.90
N ALA A 361 -3.80 9.15 -7.52
CA ALA A 361 -4.73 10.26 -7.23
C ALA A 361 -6.21 9.91 -7.43
N PHE A 362 -6.53 8.95 -8.30
CA PHE A 362 -7.89 8.63 -8.72
C PHE A 362 -8.30 7.18 -8.42
N THR A 363 -7.66 6.55 -7.42
CA THR A 363 -8.00 5.18 -6.97
C THR A 363 -9.09 5.14 -5.90
N GLY A 364 -9.55 6.29 -5.42
CA GLY A 364 -10.62 6.41 -4.42
C GLY A 364 -11.95 5.83 -4.90
N MET A 365 -12.78 5.38 -3.97
CA MET A 365 -14.17 4.93 -4.21
C MET A 365 -15.13 6.11 -4.33
N GLN A 366 -14.70 7.29 -3.93
CA GLN A 366 -15.36 8.58 -4.15
C GLN A 366 -14.35 9.63 -4.61
N THR A 367 -14.86 10.71 -5.22
CA THR A 367 -14.03 11.85 -5.59
C THR A 367 -13.58 12.64 -4.36
N SER A 368 -12.60 13.51 -4.50
CA SER A 368 -12.18 14.44 -3.44
C SER A 368 -13.30 15.39 -2.93
N ASN A 369 -14.39 15.53 -3.70
CA ASN A 369 -15.60 16.28 -3.32
C ASN A 369 -16.67 15.40 -2.66
N GLY A 370 -16.40 14.11 -2.42
CA GLY A 370 -17.34 13.19 -1.81
C GLY A 370 -18.39 12.59 -2.76
N ARG A 371 -18.32 12.83 -4.09
CA ARG A 371 -19.20 12.15 -5.05
C ARG A 371 -18.83 10.66 -5.11
N PRO A 372 -19.76 9.73 -4.79
CA PRO A 372 -19.48 8.30 -4.90
C PRO A 372 -19.25 7.91 -6.37
N LYS A 373 -18.37 6.94 -6.59
CA LYS A 373 -18.11 6.35 -7.91
C LYS A 373 -18.79 4.98 -8.03
N PRO A 374 -19.04 4.47 -9.23
CA PRO A 374 -19.72 3.18 -9.44
C PRO A 374 -19.08 1.96 -8.76
N ALA A 375 -17.81 2.04 -8.37
CA ALA A 375 -17.13 1.01 -7.59
C ALA A 375 -17.58 0.96 -6.12
N LEU A 376 -18.05 2.08 -5.54
CA LEU A 376 -18.45 2.13 -4.13
C LEU A 376 -19.68 1.26 -3.81
N PRO A 377 -20.79 1.28 -4.57
CA PRO A 377 -21.88 0.35 -4.34
C PRO A 377 -21.47 -1.13 -4.39
N VAL A 378 -20.54 -1.50 -5.29
CA VAL A 378 -20.01 -2.87 -5.36
C VAL A 378 -19.29 -3.21 -4.06
N TRP A 379 -18.38 -2.33 -3.61
CA TRP A 379 -17.68 -2.48 -2.33
C TRP A 379 -18.64 -2.64 -1.16
N ASP A 380 -19.60 -1.71 -1.04
CA ASP A 380 -20.57 -1.71 0.05
C ASP A 380 -21.51 -2.92 0.03
N GLY A 381 -21.88 -3.43 -1.16
CA GLY A 381 -22.63 -4.65 -1.30
C GLY A 381 -21.92 -5.87 -0.71
N PHE A 382 -20.61 -5.97 -0.91
CA PHE A 382 -19.79 -7.00 -0.25
C PHE A 382 -19.62 -6.71 1.24
N LEU A 383 -19.44 -5.46 1.64
CA LEU A 383 -19.26 -5.09 3.06
C LEU A 383 -20.52 -5.42 3.89
N LYS A 384 -21.71 -5.19 3.37
CA LYS A 384 -23.01 -5.54 4.00
C LYS A 384 -23.19 -7.06 4.19
N ALA A 385 -22.48 -7.89 3.41
CA ALA A 385 -22.53 -9.34 3.54
C ALA A 385 -22.01 -9.80 4.92
N LYS A 386 -22.66 -10.84 5.47
CA LYS A 386 -22.24 -11.39 6.79
C LYS A 386 -20.78 -11.83 6.73
N TYR A 387 -19.92 -11.20 7.57
CA TYR A 387 -18.54 -11.62 7.71
C TYR A 387 -18.45 -12.92 8.51
N VAL A 388 -18.01 -13.99 7.87
CA VAL A 388 -17.85 -15.33 8.49
C VAL A 388 -16.36 -15.62 8.57
N ARG A 389 -15.77 -15.33 9.74
CA ARG A 389 -14.37 -15.68 10.02
C ARG A 389 -14.24 -17.21 10.09
N ARG A 390 -13.17 -17.74 9.51
CA ARG A 390 -12.73 -19.13 9.69
C ARG A 390 -12.03 -19.37 11.00
#